data_ecd617d7c2a17afccee30fb903ad1d64
#
_entry.id   ecd617d7c2a17afccee30fb903ad1d64
#
_cell.length_a   1.000
_cell.length_b   1.000
_cell.length_c   1.000
_cell.angle_alpha   90.00
_cell.angle_beta   90.00
_cell.angle_gamma   90.00
#
_symmetry.space_group_name_H-M   'P 1'
#
loop_
_entity.id
_entity.type
_entity.pdbx_description
1 polymer ?
#
loop_
_entity_poly.entity_id
_entity_poly.type
_entity_poly.pdbx_seq_one_letter_code
_entity_poly.pdbx_strand_id
1 'polypeptide(L)'
;RNGTAQAGSVLQNELLESRLQEFRDRQAAATADANRQLGIIRASQVKKTQLESELAHANQKLQAMATLATAGAVPRFDYLDLQNKVDSLQKQIAIQVQEIEQAQQSHQAAQKNMTRLESERKTEILSQIDKQQQELTDLDGKLSQAREQHKQSIIRASVTGVVYDIKVAKTGATVQAGDE
;
A
#
# COMPACT_ATOMS: atom_id res chain seq x y z
N ARG A 1 -33.47 19.26 -12.81
CA ARG A 1 -32.62 19.15 -11.58
C ARG A 1 -32.15 17.72 -11.26
N ASN A 2 -32.84 16.66 -11.72
CA ASN A 2 -32.43 15.25 -11.44
C ASN A 2 -31.26 14.78 -12.33
N GLY A 3 -31.05 15.32 -13.52
CA GLY A 3 -30.02 14.90 -14.45
C GLY A 3 -28.58 15.23 -14.00
N THR A 4 -28.38 16.36 -13.32
CA THR A 4 -27.07 16.80 -12.85
C THR A 4 -26.60 16.01 -11.63
N ALA A 5 -27.50 15.61 -10.74
CA ALA A 5 -27.18 14.76 -9.58
C ALA A 5 -26.80 13.33 -10.01
N GLN A 6 -27.50 12.82 -11.05
CA GLN A 6 -27.26 11.50 -11.60
C GLN A 6 -25.92 11.44 -12.37
N ALA A 7 -25.57 12.47 -13.13
CA ALA A 7 -24.28 12.60 -13.80
C ALA A 7 -23.12 12.72 -12.79
N GLY A 8 -23.31 13.45 -11.69
CA GLY A 8 -22.32 13.55 -10.62
C GLY A 8 -22.05 12.22 -9.92
N SER A 9 -23.08 11.40 -9.67
CA SER A 9 -22.90 10.09 -9.04
C SER A 9 -22.19 9.08 -9.97
N VAL A 10 -22.45 9.12 -11.27
CA VAL A 10 -21.76 8.27 -12.27
C VAL A 10 -20.27 8.60 -12.31
N LEU A 11 -19.92 9.89 -12.39
CA LEU A 11 -18.51 10.31 -12.40
C LEU A 11 -17.77 9.94 -11.10
N GLN A 12 -18.44 10.04 -9.95
CA GLN A 12 -17.86 9.62 -8.67
C GLN A 12 -17.62 8.11 -8.61
N ASN A 13 -18.53 7.30 -9.15
CA ASN A 13 -18.37 5.86 -9.22
C ASN A 13 -17.20 5.48 -10.15
N GLU A 14 -17.10 6.07 -11.32
CA GLU A 14 -15.99 5.85 -12.25
C GLU A 14 -14.64 6.23 -11.61
N LEU A 15 -14.60 7.36 -10.90
CA LEU A 15 -13.40 7.77 -10.17
C LEU A 15 -13.02 6.78 -9.06
N LEU A 16 -14.02 6.28 -8.32
CA LEU A 16 -13.82 5.27 -7.29
C LEU A 16 -13.27 3.96 -7.89
N GLU A 17 -13.89 3.49 -8.96
CA GLU A 17 -13.45 2.28 -9.67
C GLU A 17 -12.02 2.43 -10.20
N SER A 18 -11.68 3.57 -10.80
CA SER A 18 -10.34 3.86 -11.27
C SER A 18 -9.30 3.83 -10.13
N ARG A 19 -9.61 4.46 -8.99
CA ARG A 19 -8.73 4.45 -7.80
C ARG A 19 -8.59 3.07 -7.18
N LEU A 20 -9.65 2.27 -7.16
CA LEU A 20 -9.61 0.89 -6.70
C LEU A 20 -8.75 0.01 -7.61
N GLN A 21 -8.89 0.20 -8.92
CA GLN A 21 -8.09 -0.54 -9.89
C GLN A 21 -6.59 -0.17 -9.75
N GLU A 22 -6.28 1.10 -9.68
CA GLU A 22 -4.91 1.57 -9.46
C GLU A 22 -4.28 0.97 -8.18
N PHE A 23 -5.04 0.93 -7.08
CA PHE A 23 -4.56 0.32 -5.85
C PHE A 23 -4.32 -1.19 -6.00
N ARG A 24 -5.24 -1.91 -6.65
CA ARG A 24 -5.10 -3.35 -6.96
C ARG A 24 -3.88 -3.64 -7.81
N ASP A 25 -3.63 -2.80 -8.82
CA ASP A 25 -2.49 -2.96 -9.71
C ASP A 25 -1.16 -2.75 -8.96
N ARG A 26 -1.09 -1.74 -8.08
CA ARG A 26 0.07 -1.52 -7.20
C ARG A 26 0.28 -2.68 -6.23
N GLN A 27 -0.78 -3.21 -5.64
CA GLN A 27 -0.71 -4.37 -4.74
C GLN A 27 -0.28 -5.63 -5.49
N ALA A 28 -0.81 -5.87 -6.68
CA ALA A 28 -0.42 -6.99 -7.53
C ALA A 28 1.05 -6.91 -7.94
N ALA A 29 1.55 -5.72 -8.31
CA ALA A 29 2.95 -5.50 -8.64
C ALA A 29 3.87 -5.77 -7.43
N ALA A 30 3.52 -5.30 -6.25
CA ALA A 30 4.29 -5.55 -5.03
C ALA A 30 4.28 -7.05 -4.65
N THR A 31 3.16 -7.73 -4.82
CA THR A 31 3.03 -9.19 -4.61
C THR A 31 3.89 -9.97 -5.61
N ALA A 32 3.87 -9.58 -6.87
CA ALA A 32 4.69 -10.20 -7.91
C ALA A 32 6.20 -10.04 -7.62
N ASP A 33 6.62 -8.87 -7.11
CA ASP A 33 8.00 -8.64 -6.70
C ASP A 33 8.41 -9.55 -5.52
N ALA A 34 7.59 -9.65 -4.48
CA ALA A 34 7.82 -10.56 -3.36
C ALA A 34 7.92 -12.02 -3.81
N ASN A 35 7.03 -12.46 -4.70
CA ASN A 35 7.05 -13.82 -5.25
C ASN A 35 8.29 -14.08 -6.12
N ARG A 36 8.76 -13.08 -6.87
CA ARG A 36 10.02 -13.17 -7.62
C ARG A 36 11.20 -13.42 -6.70
N GLN A 37 11.30 -12.69 -5.59
CA GLN A 37 12.37 -12.90 -4.61
C GLN A 37 12.31 -14.28 -3.98
N LEU A 38 11.11 -14.79 -3.67
CA LEU A 38 10.93 -16.17 -3.21
C LEU A 38 11.40 -17.19 -4.24
N GLY A 39 11.15 -16.93 -5.52
CA GLY A 39 11.66 -17.77 -6.62
C GLY A 39 13.19 -17.83 -6.63
N ILE A 40 13.87 -16.70 -6.47
CA ILE A 40 15.32 -16.63 -6.39
C ILE A 40 15.84 -17.40 -5.19
N ILE A 41 15.26 -17.21 -4.00
CA ILE A 41 15.65 -17.96 -2.79
C ILE A 41 15.58 -19.46 -3.03
N ARG A 42 14.47 -19.95 -3.59
CA ARG A 42 14.29 -21.39 -3.86
C ARG A 42 15.31 -21.91 -4.87
N ALA A 43 15.55 -21.17 -5.95
CA ALA A 43 16.52 -21.56 -6.97
C ALA A 43 17.95 -21.64 -6.39
N SER A 44 18.37 -20.63 -5.62
CA SER A 44 19.68 -20.62 -4.97
C SER A 44 19.80 -21.70 -3.89
N GLN A 45 18.72 -22.03 -3.17
CA GLN A 45 18.71 -23.15 -2.21
C GLN A 45 18.92 -24.49 -2.91
N VAL A 46 18.23 -24.74 -4.02
CA VAL A 46 18.40 -25.96 -4.83
C VAL A 46 19.85 -26.07 -5.33
N LYS A 47 20.41 -24.96 -5.85
CA LYS A 47 21.77 -24.91 -6.32
C LYS A 47 22.79 -25.17 -5.20
N LYS A 48 22.55 -24.56 -4.02
CA LYS A 48 23.37 -24.80 -2.82
C LYS A 48 23.38 -26.30 -2.45
N THR A 49 22.20 -26.94 -2.38
CA THR A 49 22.08 -28.37 -2.05
C THR A 49 22.78 -29.24 -3.07
N GLN A 50 22.72 -28.93 -4.36
CA GLN A 50 23.46 -29.63 -5.39
C GLN A 50 24.99 -29.53 -5.15
N LEU A 51 25.50 -28.33 -4.91
CA LEU A 51 26.92 -28.11 -4.64
C LEU A 51 27.39 -28.79 -3.36
N GLU A 52 26.54 -28.80 -2.32
CA GLU A 52 26.84 -29.55 -1.08
C GLU A 52 26.96 -31.07 -1.30
N SER A 53 26.09 -31.62 -2.16
CA SER A 53 26.20 -33.04 -2.55
C SER A 53 27.48 -33.32 -3.35
N GLU A 54 27.83 -32.46 -4.31
CA GLU A 54 29.06 -32.54 -5.07
C GLU A 54 30.29 -32.42 -4.16
N LEU A 55 30.27 -31.53 -3.18
CA LEU A 55 31.30 -31.33 -2.18
C LEU A 55 31.46 -32.59 -1.32
N ALA A 56 30.35 -33.20 -0.88
CA ALA A 56 30.41 -34.45 -0.10
C ALA A 56 31.10 -35.58 -0.86
N HIS A 57 30.75 -35.75 -2.15
CA HIS A 57 31.41 -36.74 -3.00
C HIS A 57 32.90 -36.44 -3.25
N ALA A 58 33.24 -35.16 -3.48
CA ALA A 58 34.61 -34.72 -3.66
C ALA A 58 35.45 -34.99 -2.39
N ASN A 59 34.90 -34.70 -1.21
CA ASN A 59 35.57 -34.97 0.07
C ASN A 59 35.78 -36.45 0.32
N GLN A 60 34.80 -37.32 0.02
CA GLN A 60 34.97 -38.79 0.12
C GLN A 60 36.10 -39.26 -0.78
N LYS A 61 36.17 -38.76 -2.01
CA LYS A 61 37.25 -39.07 -2.96
C LYS A 61 38.60 -38.58 -2.45
N LEU A 62 38.64 -37.33 -1.91
CA LEU A 62 39.87 -36.76 -1.35
C LEU A 62 40.42 -37.58 -0.18
N GLN A 63 39.55 -38.04 0.72
CA GLN A 63 39.89 -38.90 1.82
C GLN A 63 40.48 -40.25 1.33
N ALA A 64 39.83 -40.90 0.35
CA ALA A 64 40.33 -42.13 -0.23
C ALA A 64 41.70 -41.96 -0.92
N MET A 65 41.87 -40.84 -1.63
CA MET A 65 43.14 -40.55 -2.30
C MET A 65 44.26 -40.15 -1.34
N ALA A 66 43.93 -39.51 -0.20
CA ALA A 66 44.95 -39.13 0.80
C ALA A 66 45.74 -40.35 1.33
N THR A 67 45.06 -41.45 1.56
CA THR A 67 45.71 -42.71 2.01
C THR A 67 46.59 -43.32 0.93
N LEU A 68 46.18 -43.26 -0.32
CA LEU A 68 46.95 -43.76 -1.47
C LEU A 68 48.10 -42.83 -1.83
N ALA A 69 47.97 -41.54 -1.67
CA ALA A 69 49.01 -40.54 -1.91
C ALA A 69 50.18 -40.68 -0.91
N THR A 70 49.86 -40.95 0.37
CA THR A 70 50.89 -41.23 1.41
C THR A 70 51.64 -42.53 1.14
N ALA A 71 50.99 -43.49 0.50
CA ALA A 71 51.61 -44.74 0.08
C ALA A 71 52.39 -44.63 -1.26
N GLY A 72 52.39 -43.46 -1.91
CA GLY A 72 53.02 -43.26 -3.21
C GLY A 72 52.30 -43.90 -4.40
N ALA A 73 51.05 -44.36 -4.20
CA ALA A 73 50.31 -45.17 -5.17
C ALA A 73 49.51 -44.33 -6.18
N VAL A 74 49.42 -42.95 -5.98
CA VAL A 74 48.74 -42.03 -6.88
C VAL A 74 49.62 -40.81 -7.19
N PRO A 75 49.53 -40.23 -8.40
CA PRO A 75 50.22 -38.99 -8.75
C PRO A 75 49.82 -37.83 -7.83
N ARG A 76 50.83 -37.10 -7.35
CA ARG A 76 50.61 -35.94 -6.48
C ARG A 76 49.73 -34.86 -7.13
N PHE A 77 49.76 -34.73 -8.44
CA PHE A 77 48.92 -33.80 -9.20
C PHE A 77 47.45 -34.12 -9.06
N ASP A 78 47.03 -35.36 -9.16
CA ASP A 78 45.62 -35.76 -9.07
C ASP A 78 45.05 -35.48 -7.68
N TYR A 79 45.85 -35.63 -6.62
CA TYR A 79 45.45 -35.23 -5.28
C TYR A 79 45.25 -33.71 -5.13
N LEU A 80 46.19 -32.91 -5.68
CA LEU A 80 46.11 -31.45 -5.63
C LEU A 80 44.94 -30.95 -6.45
N ASP A 81 44.65 -31.52 -7.61
CA ASP A 81 43.48 -31.12 -8.43
C ASP A 81 42.18 -31.40 -7.70
N LEU A 82 42.09 -32.53 -6.99
CA LEU A 82 40.91 -32.84 -6.19
C LEU A 82 40.75 -31.87 -4.99
N GLN A 83 41.87 -31.48 -4.35
CA GLN A 83 41.90 -30.49 -3.29
C GLN A 83 41.43 -29.11 -3.80
N ASN A 84 41.93 -28.68 -4.96
CA ASN A 84 41.47 -27.45 -5.62
C ASN A 84 39.96 -27.50 -5.97
N LYS A 85 39.47 -28.68 -6.39
CA LYS A 85 38.04 -28.89 -6.67
C LYS A 85 37.21 -28.71 -5.42
N VAL A 86 37.61 -29.29 -4.27
CA VAL A 86 36.93 -29.09 -2.98
C VAL A 86 36.88 -27.64 -2.58
N ASP A 87 38.01 -26.92 -2.68
CA ASP A 87 38.12 -25.50 -2.37
C ASP A 87 37.18 -24.65 -3.25
N SER A 88 37.14 -24.95 -4.55
CA SER A 88 36.24 -24.29 -5.50
C SER A 88 34.77 -24.51 -5.16
N LEU A 89 34.37 -25.72 -4.81
CA LEU A 89 33.01 -26.06 -4.41
C LEU A 89 32.59 -25.32 -3.13
N GLN A 90 33.49 -25.26 -2.12
CA GLN A 90 33.23 -24.47 -0.90
C GLN A 90 33.01 -23.02 -1.17
N LYS A 91 33.82 -22.40 -2.06
CA LYS A 91 33.63 -20.99 -2.48
C LYS A 91 32.30 -20.77 -3.22
N GLN A 92 31.93 -21.72 -4.09
CA GLN A 92 30.63 -21.63 -4.81
C GLN A 92 29.47 -21.77 -3.82
N ILE A 93 29.54 -22.62 -2.82
CA ILE A 93 28.51 -22.71 -1.76
C ILE A 93 28.40 -21.39 -0.99
N ALA A 94 29.54 -20.78 -0.63
CA ALA A 94 29.56 -19.49 0.07
C ALA A 94 28.87 -18.38 -0.76
N ILE A 95 29.09 -18.34 -2.07
CA ILE A 95 28.41 -17.42 -2.98
C ILE A 95 26.89 -17.66 -2.95
N GLN A 96 26.45 -18.93 -3.03
CA GLN A 96 25.02 -19.24 -2.98
C GLN A 96 24.37 -18.83 -1.64
N VAL A 97 25.10 -18.98 -0.53
CA VAL A 97 24.64 -18.51 0.79
C VAL A 97 24.42 -16.99 0.78
N GLN A 98 25.35 -16.22 0.23
CA GLN A 98 25.22 -14.77 0.12
C GLN A 98 24.05 -14.36 -0.79
N GLU A 99 23.84 -15.06 -1.91
CA GLU A 99 22.71 -14.81 -2.81
C GLU A 99 21.37 -15.08 -2.12
N ILE A 100 21.28 -16.16 -1.34
CA ILE A 100 20.09 -16.48 -0.53
C ILE A 100 19.82 -15.36 0.48
N GLU A 101 20.84 -14.94 1.21
CA GLU A 101 20.72 -13.87 2.21
C GLU A 101 20.28 -12.55 1.59
N GLN A 102 20.87 -12.15 0.48
CA GLN A 102 20.49 -10.95 -0.25
C GLN A 102 19.02 -11.02 -0.77
N ALA A 103 18.63 -12.17 -1.31
CA ALA A 103 17.27 -12.38 -1.77
C ALA A 103 16.24 -12.40 -0.61
N GLN A 104 16.62 -12.93 0.57
CA GLN A 104 15.79 -12.85 1.78
C GLN A 104 15.59 -11.43 2.25
N GLN A 105 16.63 -10.59 2.26
CA GLN A 105 16.53 -9.17 2.60
C GLN A 105 15.62 -8.43 1.60
N SER A 106 15.77 -8.70 0.31
CA SER A 106 14.95 -8.14 -0.74
C SER A 106 13.48 -8.57 -0.62
N HIS A 107 13.23 -9.84 -0.28
CA HIS A 107 11.88 -10.35 -0.01
C HIS A 107 11.23 -9.64 1.19
N GLN A 108 11.97 -9.48 2.27
CA GLN A 108 11.50 -8.75 3.46
C GLN A 108 11.20 -7.29 3.13
N ALA A 109 12.02 -6.62 2.33
CA ALA A 109 11.78 -5.26 1.87
C ALA A 109 10.50 -5.18 1.02
N ALA A 110 10.26 -6.13 0.12
CA ALA A 110 9.04 -6.22 -0.67
C ALA A 110 7.79 -6.41 0.21
N GLN A 111 7.86 -7.26 1.24
CA GLN A 111 6.77 -7.43 2.21
C GLN A 111 6.47 -6.14 2.98
N LYS A 112 7.51 -5.45 3.47
CA LYS A 112 7.34 -4.14 4.14
C LYS A 112 6.72 -3.11 3.21
N ASN A 113 7.07 -3.12 1.93
CA ASN A 113 6.46 -2.24 0.93
C ASN A 113 4.96 -2.50 0.76
N MET A 114 4.52 -3.77 0.75
CA MET A 114 3.09 -4.12 0.72
C MET A 114 2.35 -3.54 1.93
N THR A 115 2.86 -3.76 3.14
CA THR A 115 2.25 -3.22 4.38
C THR A 115 2.22 -1.68 4.36
N ARG A 116 3.27 -1.04 3.81
CA ARG A 116 3.31 0.42 3.66
C ARG A 116 2.23 0.93 2.71
N LEU A 117 2.05 0.29 1.54
CA LEU A 117 0.99 0.65 0.59
C LEU A 117 -0.41 0.59 1.20
N GLU A 118 -0.69 -0.45 1.99
CA GLU A 118 -1.97 -0.58 2.69
C GLU A 118 -2.16 0.52 3.74
N SER A 119 -1.13 0.82 4.53
CA SER A 119 -1.16 1.87 5.55
C SER A 119 -1.32 3.26 4.95
N GLU A 120 -0.60 3.57 3.87
CA GLU A 120 -0.71 4.83 3.13
C GLU A 120 -2.12 5.00 2.57
N ARG A 121 -2.68 3.95 1.96
CA ARG A 121 -4.05 3.99 1.42
C ARG A 121 -5.09 4.21 2.51
N LYS A 122 -4.95 3.52 3.65
CA LYS A 122 -5.83 3.71 4.81
C LYS A 122 -5.77 5.15 5.32
N THR A 123 -4.57 5.71 5.47
CA THR A 123 -4.38 7.09 5.94
C THR A 123 -4.98 8.10 4.96
N GLU A 124 -4.79 7.91 3.66
CA GLU A 124 -5.38 8.75 2.62
C GLU A 124 -6.91 8.76 2.71
N ILE A 125 -7.54 7.56 2.79
CA ILE A 125 -8.99 7.43 2.89
C ILE A 125 -9.52 8.11 4.16
N LEU A 126 -8.89 7.88 5.32
CA LEU A 126 -9.31 8.49 6.59
C LEU A 126 -9.19 10.01 6.54
N SER A 127 -8.13 10.55 5.94
CA SER A 127 -7.95 11.99 5.76
C SER A 127 -9.02 12.60 4.84
N GLN A 128 -9.42 11.89 3.78
CA GLN A 128 -10.51 12.33 2.89
C GLN A 128 -11.87 12.31 3.62
N ILE A 129 -12.14 11.28 4.42
CA ILE A 129 -13.36 11.19 5.22
C ILE A 129 -13.43 12.35 6.21
N ASP A 130 -12.36 12.62 6.96
CA ASP A 130 -12.30 13.70 7.93
C ASP A 130 -12.56 15.05 7.28
N LYS A 131 -11.92 15.34 6.14
CA LYS A 131 -12.15 16.56 5.37
C LYS A 131 -13.61 16.72 4.92
N GLN A 132 -14.20 15.64 4.40
CA GLN A 132 -15.61 15.67 3.96
C GLN A 132 -16.56 15.85 5.15
N GLN A 133 -16.25 15.27 6.30
CA GLN A 133 -17.03 15.47 7.53
C GLN A 133 -17.00 16.91 8.01
N GLN A 134 -15.85 17.57 7.95
CA GLN A 134 -15.70 18.99 8.27
C GLN A 134 -16.52 19.87 7.29
N GLU A 135 -16.43 19.59 5.98
CA GLU A 135 -17.21 20.31 4.97
C GLU A 135 -18.72 20.13 5.18
N LEU A 136 -19.18 18.94 5.54
CA LEU A 136 -20.59 18.68 5.88
C LEU A 136 -21.03 19.49 7.10
N THR A 137 -20.22 19.50 8.16
CA THR A 137 -20.52 20.26 9.39
C THR A 137 -20.62 21.76 9.09
N ASP A 138 -19.72 22.30 8.26
CA ASP A 138 -19.76 23.70 7.83
C ASP A 138 -21.01 24.03 6.99
N LEU A 139 -21.37 23.13 6.08
CA LEU A 139 -22.57 23.30 5.25
C LEU A 139 -23.85 23.23 6.08
N ASP A 140 -23.94 22.34 7.05
CA ASP A 140 -25.07 22.24 7.97
C ASP A 140 -25.20 23.50 8.83
N GLY A 141 -24.08 24.07 9.30
CA GLY A 141 -24.04 25.35 9.99
C GLY A 141 -24.57 26.48 9.14
N LYS A 142 -24.09 26.61 7.90
CA LYS A 142 -24.54 27.60 6.93
C LYS A 142 -26.03 27.45 6.59
N LEU A 143 -26.48 26.20 6.41
CA LEU A 143 -27.89 25.90 6.13
C LEU A 143 -28.80 26.32 7.31
N SER A 144 -28.38 26.02 8.54
CA SER A 144 -29.06 26.38 9.76
C SER A 144 -29.19 27.90 9.89
N GLN A 145 -28.09 28.63 9.65
CA GLN A 145 -28.07 30.10 9.65
C GLN A 145 -28.98 30.69 8.56
N ALA A 146 -28.91 30.16 7.35
CA ALA A 146 -29.76 30.63 6.25
C ALA A 146 -31.26 30.37 6.52
N ARG A 147 -31.60 29.23 7.13
CA ARG A 147 -32.99 28.93 7.55
C ARG A 147 -33.49 29.90 8.63
N GLU A 148 -32.61 30.23 9.58
CA GLU A 148 -32.99 31.17 10.64
C GLU A 148 -33.17 32.59 10.08
N GLN A 149 -32.26 33.05 9.21
CA GLN A 149 -32.41 34.32 8.49
C GLN A 149 -33.71 34.36 7.66
N HIS A 150 -34.03 33.24 7.00
CA HIS A 150 -35.27 33.16 6.24
C HIS A 150 -36.51 33.23 7.14
N LYS A 151 -36.52 32.59 8.32
CA LYS A 151 -37.60 32.72 9.29
C LYS A 151 -37.74 34.14 9.80
N GLN A 152 -36.62 34.79 10.10
CA GLN A 152 -36.61 36.19 10.56
C GLN A 152 -37.07 37.19 9.48
N SER A 153 -36.92 36.86 8.20
CA SER A 153 -37.40 37.67 7.10
C SER A 153 -38.92 37.63 6.94
N ILE A 154 -39.61 36.68 7.60
CA ILE A 154 -41.07 36.57 7.58
C ILE A 154 -41.60 37.07 8.92
N ILE A 155 -42.14 38.30 8.90
CA ILE A 155 -42.79 38.91 10.08
C ILE A 155 -44.14 38.25 10.28
N ARG A 156 -44.36 37.67 11.46
CA ARG A 156 -45.64 37.05 11.85
C ARG A 156 -46.17 37.70 13.12
N ALA A 157 -47.49 37.83 13.21
CA ALA A 157 -48.11 38.28 14.44
C ALA A 157 -47.80 37.32 15.60
N SER A 158 -47.33 37.85 16.71
CA SER A 158 -46.98 37.09 17.93
C SER A 158 -48.23 36.59 18.68
N VAL A 159 -49.34 37.25 18.50
CA VAL A 159 -50.64 36.95 19.15
C VAL A 159 -51.79 37.10 18.14
N THR A 160 -52.86 36.37 18.40
CA THR A 160 -54.11 36.52 17.66
C THR A 160 -54.78 37.85 18.04
N GLY A 161 -55.08 38.71 17.08
CA GLY A 161 -55.68 40.00 17.35
C GLY A 161 -56.30 40.64 16.10
N VAL A 162 -56.91 41.79 16.26
CA VAL A 162 -57.45 42.59 15.17
C VAL A 162 -56.44 43.66 14.81
N VAL A 163 -56.05 43.77 13.49
CA VAL A 163 -55.18 44.82 13.00
C VAL A 163 -55.88 46.13 13.01
N TYR A 164 -55.36 47.04 13.76
CA TYR A 164 -55.96 48.38 13.90
C TYR A 164 -55.36 49.42 12.94
N ASP A 165 -54.04 49.36 12.73
CA ASP A 165 -53.30 50.21 11.84
C ASP A 165 -52.16 49.50 11.15
N ILE A 166 -51.88 49.82 9.88
CA ILE A 166 -50.78 49.30 9.10
C ILE A 166 -49.90 50.43 8.61
N LYS A 167 -48.80 50.70 9.29
CA LYS A 167 -47.89 51.80 8.89
C LYS A 167 -47.14 51.51 7.56
N VAL A 168 -46.94 50.22 7.25
CA VAL A 168 -46.28 49.80 6.00
C VAL A 168 -47.29 49.33 4.97
N ALA A 169 -47.74 50.29 4.17
CA ALA A 169 -48.85 50.09 3.21
C ALA A 169 -48.43 49.76 1.77
N LYS A 170 -47.13 49.66 1.46
CA LYS A 170 -46.63 49.47 0.08
C LYS A 170 -45.63 48.37 0.00
N THR A 171 -45.77 47.51 -1.01
CA THR A 171 -44.76 46.51 -1.39
C THR A 171 -43.44 47.22 -1.74
N GLY A 172 -42.33 46.80 -1.15
CA GLY A 172 -41.02 47.42 -1.34
C GLY A 172 -40.64 48.49 -0.30
N ALA A 173 -41.47 48.73 0.71
CA ALA A 173 -41.09 49.60 1.84
C ALA A 173 -40.03 48.91 2.72
N THR A 174 -39.04 49.67 3.18
CA THR A 174 -38.00 49.17 4.09
C THR A 174 -38.52 49.32 5.52
N VAL A 175 -38.45 48.23 6.30
CA VAL A 175 -38.81 48.21 7.73
C VAL A 175 -37.50 48.07 8.51
N GLN A 176 -37.31 48.93 9.54
CA GLN A 176 -36.14 48.84 10.44
C GLN A 176 -36.51 48.10 11.71
N ALA A 177 -35.49 47.47 12.34
CA ALA A 177 -35.68 46.81 13.62
C ALA A 177 -36.06 47.86 14.68
N GLY A 178 -37.23 47.73 15.28
CA GLY A 178 -37.78 48.68 16.25
C GLY A 178 -38.91 49.57 15.74
N ASP A 179 -39.30 49.49 14.47
CA ASP A 179 -40.52 50.16 13.96
C ASP A 179 -41.76 49.41 14.48
N GLU A 180 -42.52 50.06 15.34
CA GLU A 180 -43.82 49.60 15.84
C GLU A 180 -44.96 49.93 14.87
#